data_6aec6e056010c205ae431056fdeffa36
#
_entry.id   6aec6e056010c205ae431056fdeffa36
#
_cell.length_a   1.000
_cell.length_b   1.000
_cell.length_c   1.000
_cell.angle_alpha   90.00
_cell.angle_beta   90.00
_cell.angle_gamma   90.00
#
_symmetry.space_group_name_H-M   'P 1'
#
loop_
_entity.id
_entity.type
_entity.pdbx_description
1 polymer ?
#
loop_
_entity_poly.entity_id
_entity_poly.type
_entity_poly.pdbx_seq_one_letter_code
_entity_poly.pdbx_strand_id
1 'polypeptide(L)'
;ALWRGILGRLNTPVMMQEKGSLIVWHTQDKPLSAEFARHLKRGGVPEHETIRWNAGEIAANEPQLAGRFSDGLYLPAEGQLDGRQVLNALADALESMNVPCHWLCEREVEDLAAQYDWVIDCRGYGAKAAWNRPSESQLRGIRGEVARVYAPEVELSRPVRLLHPRYPLYIAPKENHIFVIGATQIESESQAPASVRSGLELLSALYAVHPAFGEANLLELATGLRPTLNHHNPEIRFNRERRLIEVNGLFRHGFMISPAVTGAAVRLAGALFAESDIPESDETSGLPYIRAAN
;
A
#
# COMPACT_ATOMS: atom_id res chain seq x y z
N ALA A 1 0.55 5.96 13.44
CA ALA A 1 1.55 6.33 14.45
C ALA A 1 2.98 6.18 13.93
N LEU A 2 3.41 5.01 13.42
CA LEU A 2 4.80 4.75 13.00
C LEU A 2 5.26 5.68 11.86
N TRP A 3 4.45 5.87 10.83
CA TRP A 3 4.79 6.79 9.74
C TRP A 3 5.04 8.21 10.22
N ARG A 4 4.22 8.76 11.12
CA ARG A 4 4.47 10.09 11.71
C ARG A 4 5.86 10.19 12.34
N GLY A 5 6.25 9.16 13.10
CA GLY A 5 7.56 9.11 13.74
C GLY A 5 8.72 9.05 12.75
N ILE A 6 8.53 8.37 11.60
CA ILE A 6 9.52 8.31 10.53
C ILE A 6 9.59 9.65 9.80
N LEU A 7 8.46 10.15 9.30
CA LEU A 7 8.39 11.39 8.51
C LEU A 7 8.87 12.61 9.31
N GLY A 8 8.59 12.65 10.62
CA GLY A 8 9.08 13.72 11.50
C GLY A 8 10.61 13.77 11.68
N ARG A 9 11.33 12.77 11.19
CA ARG A 9 12.81 12.71 11.21
C ARG A 9 13.43 12.97 9.85
N LEU A 10 12.61 13.08 8.79
CA LEU A 10 13.09 13.41 7.45
C LEU A 10 13.19 14.92 7.27
N ASN A 11 14.21 15.37 6.56
CA ASN A 11 14.40 16.79 6.25
C ASN A 11 13.51 17.23 5.08
N THR A 12 13.21 16.31 4.16
CA THR A 12 12.36 16.55 2.99
C THR A 12 10.88 16.41 3.38
N PRO A 13 10.03 17.43 3.19
CA PRO A 13 8.61 17.34 3.48
C PRO A 13 7.92 16.26 2.64
N VAL A 14 6.98 15.57 3.26
CA VAL A 14 6.16 14.54 2.61
C VAL A 14 4.70 14.80 2.91
N MET A 15 3.86 14.79 1.87
CA MET A 15 2.42 14.89 2.03
C MET A 15 1.91 13.69 2.83
N MET A 16 1.42 13.96 4.04
CA MET A 16 0.67 13.02 4.87
C MET A 16 -0.62 13.69 5.33
N GLN A 17 -1.74 13.03 5.15
CA GLN A 17 -3.05 13.55 5.48
C GLN A 17 -3.83 12.52 6.29
N GLU A 18 -4.38 12.94 7.42
CA GLU A 18 -5.14 12.13 8.37
C GLU A 18 -6.55 12.70 8.53
N LYS A 19 -7.23 12.90 7.39
CA LYS A 19 -8.61 13.42 7.33
C LYS A 19 -9.64 12.31 7.14
N GLY A 20 -9.27 11.09 7.44
CA GLY A 20 -10.11 9.91 7.20
C GLY A 20 -10.24 9.57 5.72
N SER A 21 -11.13 8.64 5.41
CA SER A 21 -11.58 8.35 4.04
C SER A 21 -13.10 8.24 3.98
N LEU A 22 -13.66 8.55 2.82
CA LEU A 22 -15.09 8.47 2.55
C LEU A 22 -15.38 7.33 1.57
N ILE A 23 -16.26 6.43 1.93
CA ILE A 23 -16.72 5.32 1.08
C ILE A 23 -18.11 5.65 0.63
N VAL A 24 -18.34 5.68 -0.69
CA VAL A 24 -19.60 6.00 -1.33
C VAL A 24 -20.07 4.88 -2.24
N TRP A 25 -21.35 4.87 -2.57
CA TRP A 25 -21.97 3.91 -3.49
C TRP A 25 -23.17 4.56 -4.19
N HIS A 26 -23.47 4.09 -5.38
CA HIS A 26 -24.72 4.46 -6.06
C HIS A 26 -25.89 3.71 -5.41
N THR A 27 -27.10 4.27 -5.51
CA THR A 27 -28.31 3.75 -4.85
C THR A 27 -28.55 2.25 -5.13
N GLN A 28 -28.27 1.82 -6.36
CA GLN A 28 -28.39 0.42 -6.78
C GLN A 28 -27.39 -0.52 -6.08
N ASP A 29 -26.26 0.01 -5.63
CA ASP A 29 -25.16 -0.75 -5.01
C ASP A 29 -25.24 -0.73 -3.47
N LYS A 30 -26.31 -0.17 -2.90
CA LYS A 30 -26.53 -0.10 -1.45
C LYS A 30 -26.35 -1.44 -0.71
N PRO A 31 -26.73 -2.62 -1.24
CA PRO A 31 -26.47 -3.89 -0.57
C PRO A 31 -24.97 -4.14 -0.27
N LEU A 32 -24.07 -3.67 -1.13
CA LEU A 32 -22.61 -3.81 -0.92
C LEU A 32 -22.12 -3.05 0.32
N SER A 33 -22.77 -1.93 0.66
CA SER A 33 -22.39 -1.15 1.84
C SER A 33 -22.64 -1.91 3.15
N ALA A 34 -23.73 -2.67 3.22
CA ALA A 34 -24.04 -3.49 4.37
C ALA A 34 -23.05 -4.67 4.51
N GLU A 35 -22.65 -5.26 3.40
CA GLU A 35 -21.64 -6.31 3.40
C GLU A 35 -20.28 -5.75 3.82
N PHE A 36 -19.89 -4.60 3.28
CA PHE A 36 -18.66 -3.91 3.62
C PHE A 36 -18.60 -3.56 5.12
N ALA A 37 -19.68 -2.99 5.68
CA ALA A 37 -19.77 -2.66 7.10
C ALA A 37 -19.62 -3.92 7.98
N ARG A 38 -20.26 -5.04 7.59
CA ARG A 38 -20.07 -6.33 8.29
C ARG A 38 -18.64 -6.83 8.21
N HIS A 39 -17.96 -6.61 7.08
CA HIS A 39 -16.57 -6.98 6.91
C HIS A 39 -15.65 -6.17 7.84
N LEU A 40 -15.85 -4.86 7.93
CA LEU A 40 -15.12 -4.00 8.87
C LEU A 40 -15.31 -4.46 10.32
N LYS A 41 -16.54 -4.74 10.72
CA LYS A 41 -16.85 -5.25 12.07
C LYS A 41 -16.16 -6.58 12.37
N ARG A 42 -16.14 -7.53 11.41
CA ARG A 42 -15.43 -8.81 11.54
C ARG A 42 -13.91 -8.60 11.63
N GLY A 43 -13.38 -7.60 10.94
CA GLY A 43 -11.97 -7.20 11.00
C GLY A 43 -11.58 -6.44 12.27
N GLY A 44 -12.50 -6.30 13.24
CA GLY A 44 -12.22 -5.66 14.53
C GLY A 44 -12.21 -4.14 14.48
N VAL A 45 -12.71 -3.51 13.40
CA VAL A 45 -12.83 -2.04 13.34
C VAL A 45 -13.92 -1.60 14.34
N PRO A 46 -13.58 -0.73 15.31
CA PRO A 46 -14.56 -0.24 16.29
C PRO A 46 -15.71 0.51 15.62
N GLU A 47 -16.90 0.39 16.17
CA GLU A 47 -18.10 1.01 15.60
C GLU A 47 -17.99 2.54 15.51
N HIS A 48 -17.35 3.18 16.47
CA HIS A 48 -17.12 4.62 16.48
C HIS A 48 -16.11 5.09 15.43
N GLU A 49 -15.36 4.18 14.83
CA GLU A 49 -14.47 4.44 13.68
C GLU A 49 -15.16 4.20 12.33
N THR A 50 -16.47 3.91 12.33
CA THR A 50 -17.27 3.68 11.12
C THR A 50 -18.52 4.56 11.21
N ILE A 51 -18.43 5.77 10.72
CA ILE A 51 -19.48 6.79 10.82
C ILE A 51 -20.28 6.83 9.53
N ARG A 52 -21.59 6.65 9.61
CA ARG A 52 -22.46 6.81 8.46
C ARG A 52 -22.74 8.29 8.22
N TRP A 53 -22.54 8.73 6.99
CA TRP A 53 -22.90 10.06 6.53
C TRP A 53 -24.11 9.98 5.58
N ASN A 54 -25.09 10.85 5.79
CA ASN A 54 -26.17 11.12 4.86
C ASN A 54 -25.75 12.13 3.77
N ALA A 55 -26.62 12.40 2.81
CA ALA A 55 -26.36 13.32 1.71
C ALA A 55 -25.96 14.74 2.16
N GLY A 56 -26.55 15.23 3.25
CA GLY A 56 -26.22 16.56 3.82
C GLY A 56 -24.83 16.58 4.45
N GLU A 57 -24.45 15.54 5.16
CA GLU A 57 -23.13 15.39 5.75
C GLU A 57 -22.06 15.22 4.69
N ILE A 58 -22.34 14.47 3.60
CA ILE A 58 -21.46 14.36 2.44
C ILE A 58 -21.26 15.74 1.82
N ALA A 59 -22.34 16.47 1.53
CA ALA A 59 -22.28 17.80 0.93
C ALA A 59 -21.52 18.81 1.80
N ALA A 60 -21.66 18.74 3.12
CA ALA A 60 -20.97 19.63 4.06
C ALA A 60 -19.46 19.36 4.13
N ASN A 61 -19.02 18.09 3.99
CA ASN A 61 -17.63 17.67 4.16
C ASN A 61 -16.87 17.47 2.84
N GLU A 62 -17.59 17.17 1.74
CA GLU A 62 -17.08 17.05 0.38
C GLU A 62 -18.06 17.76 -0.57
N PRO A 63 -18.02 19.12 -0.66
CA PRO A 63 -19.01 19.90 -1.39
C PRO A 63 -19.18 19.50 -2.85
N GLN A 64 -18.11 19.07 -3.50
CA GLN A 64 -18.18 18.63 -4.89
C GLN A 64 -18.88 17.28 -5.09
N LEU A 65 -19.11 16.53 -4.02
CA LEU A 65 -19.92 15.30 -4.08
C LEU A 65 -21.40 15.55 -3.73
N ALA A 66 -21.80 16.81 -3.50
CA ALA A 66 -23.17 17.17 -3.18
C ALA A 66 -24.15 16.71 -4.27
N GLY A 67 -25.25 16.08 -3.85
CA GLY A 67 -26.29 15.56 -4.73
C GLY A 67 -25.93 14.32 -5.55
N ARG A 68 -24.70 13.80 -5.41
CA ARG A 68 -24.24 12.62 -6.16
C ARG A 68 -24.45 11.31 -5.42
N PHE A 69 -24.34 11.34 -4.10
CA PHE A 69 -24.50 10.18 -3.24
C PHE A 69 -25.46 10.49 -2.10
N SER A 70 -26.36 9.56 -1.82
CA SER A 70 -27.35 9.69 -0.73
C SER A 70 -26.80 9.27 0.62
N ASP A 71 -25.80 8.40 0.62
CA ASP A 71 -25.22 7.78 1.80
C ASP A 71 -23.73 7.55 1.59
N GLY A 72 -22.97 7.52 2.68
CA GLY A 72 -21.57 7.13 2.72
C GLY A 72 -21.16 6.56 4.07
N LEU A 73 -19.97 5.92 4.11
CA LEU A 73 -19.30 5.55 5.33
C LEU A 73 -18.01 6.36 5.45
N TYR A 74 -17.89 7.11 6.52
CA TYR A 74 -16.68 7.84 6.86
C TYR A 74 -15.85 7.04 7.86
N LEU A 75 -14.57 6.85 7.56
CA LEU A 75 -13.59 6.16 8.40
C LEU A 75 -12.56 7.19 8.91
N PRO A 76 -12.77 7.79 10.10
CA PRO A 76 -11.95 8.88 10.61
C PRO A 76 -10.49 8.49 10.91
N ALA A 77 -10.25 7.23 11.27
CA ALA A 77 -8.92 6.73 11.62
C ALA A 77 -8.02 6.48 10.40
N GLU A 78 -8.56 6.56 9.19
CA GLU A 78 -7.79 6.38 7.97
C GLU A 78 -7.03 7.66 7.56
N GLY A 79 -5.96 7.45 6.81
CA GLY A 79 -5.16 8.52 6.24
C GLY A 79 -4.49 8.11 4.94
N GLN A 80 -3.76 9.03 4.36
CA GLN A 80 -2.95 8.80 3.18
C GLN A 80 -1.61 9.52 3.27
N LEU A 81 -0.66 9.03 2.51
CA LEU A 81 0.61 9.71 2.26
C LEU A 81 0.95 9.63 0.77
N ASP A 82 1.84 10.49 0.28
CA ASP A 82 2.35 10.35 -1.09
C ASP A 82 3.54 9.39 -1.10
N GLY A 83 3.32 8.20 -1.69
CA GLY A 83 4.34 7.15 -1.72
C GLY A 83 5.61 7.54 -2.50
N ARG A 84 5.50 8.38 -3.54
CA ARG A 84 6.65 8.84 -4.31
C ARG A 84 7.47 9.85 -3.50
N GLN A 85 6.81 10.78 -2.84
CA GLN A 85 7.49 11.72 -1.95
C GLN A 85 8.20 10.99 -0.79
N VAL A 86 7.55 9.96 -0.20
CA VAL A 86 8.17 9.14 0.84
C VAL A 86 9.46 8.49 0.34
N LEU A 87 9.42 7.84 -0.82
CA LEU A 87 10.60 7.14 -1.35
C LEU A 87 11.75 8.11 -1.64
N ASN A 88 11.47 9.27 -2.22
CA ASN A 88 12.48 10.30 -2.47
C ASN A 88 13.05 10.83 -1.14
N ALA A 89 12.21 11.17 -0.18
CA ALA A 89 12.64 11.69 1.11
C ALA A 89 13.47 10.67 1.92
N LEU A 90 13.17 9.37 1.80
CA LEU A 90 13.99 8.30 2.39
C LEU A 90 15.34 8.19 1.69
N ALA A 91 15.40 8.30 0.36
CA ALA A 91 16.65 8.30 -0.38
C ALA A 91 17.53 9.49 0.03
N ASP A 92 16.98 10.71 0.06
CA ASP A 92 17.66 11.92 0.52
C ASP A 92 18.21 11.75 1.95
N ALA A 93 17.42 11.13 2.83
CA ALA A 93 17.82 10.87 4.21
C ALA A 93 19.01 9.90 4.30
N LEU A 94 19.01 8.81 3.51
CA LEU A 94 20.12 7.87 3.46
C LEU A 94 21.40 8.56 2.97
N GLU A 95 21.32 9.37 1.93
CA GLU A 95 22.45 10.16 1.44
C GLU A 95 22.97 11.14 2.49
N SER A 96 22.07 11.85 3.18
CA SER A 96 22.46 12.81 4.24
C SER A 96 23.13 12.14 5.45
N MET A 97 22.82 10.86 5.69
CA MET A 97 23.43 10.02 6.73
C MET A 97 24.71 9.33 6.26
N ASN A 98 25.17 9.61 5.03
CA ASN A 98 26.33 8.96 4.39
C ASN A 98 26.19 7.43 4.31
N VAL A 99 24.97 6.91 4.16
CA VAL A 99 24.74 5.49 3.87
C VAL A 99 25.04 5.25 2.39
N PRO A 100 25.99 4.35 2.04
CA PRO A 100 26.30 4.07 0.64
C PRO A 100 25.06 3.52 -0.10
N CYS A 101 24.61 4.22 -1.14
CA CYS A 101 23.52 3.82 -2.00
C CYS A 101 24.02 3.50 -3.40
N HIS A 102 23.84 2.28 -3.85
CA HIS A 102 24.26 1.80 -5.17
C HIS A 102 23.05 1.67 -6.09
N TRP A 103 22.66 2.78 -6.73
CA TRP A 103 21.52 2.82 -7.65
C TRP A 103 21.83 2.10 -8.97
N LEU A 104 20.81 1.53 -9.61
CA LEU A 104 20.92 0.80 -10.88
C LEU A 104 21.97 -0.33 -10.84
N CYS A 105 22.13 -0.95 -9.68
CA CYS A 105 23.13 -1.95 -9.41
C CYS A 105 22.45 -3.28 -9.02
N GLU A 106 22.40 -4.20 -9.94
CA GLU A 106 21.93 -5.57 -9.69
C GLU A 106 23.08 -6.40 -9.08
N ARG A 107 22.78 -7.09 -7.97
CA ARG A 107 23.73 -7.94 -7.24
C ARG A 107 23.07 -9.24 -6.82
N GLU A 108 23.84 -10.30 -6.85
CA GLU A 108 23.45 -11.56 -6.24
C GLU A 108 23.65 -11.52 -4.73
N VAL A 109 22.78 -12.20 -3.99
CA VAL A 109 22.81 -12.23 -2.52
C VAL A 109 24.10 -12.89 -2.01
N GLU A 110 24.55 -13.90 -2.71
CA GLU A 110 25.76 -14.66 -2.40
C GLU A 110 27.04 -13.77 -2.44
N ASP A 111 27.11 -12.90 -3.41
CA ASP A 111 28.23 -11.95 -3.57
C ASP A 111 28.23 -10.92 -2.43
N LEU A 112 27.05 -10.49 -1.99
CA LEU A 112 26.91 -9.56 -0.88
C LEU A 112 27.21 -10.23 0.47
N ALA A 113 26.78 -11.44 0.67
CA ALA A 113 27.04 -12.20 1.92
C ALA A 113 28.55 -12.45 2.15
N ALA A 114 29.38 -12.38 1.10
CA ALA A 114 30.82 -12.43 1.24
C ALA A 114 31.44 -11.10 1.71
N GLN A 115 30.74 -10.00 1.56
CA GLN A 115 31.24 -8.63 1.80
C GLN A 115 30.65 -8.00 3.07
N TYR A 116 29.48 -8.45 3.51
CA TYR A 116 28.74 -7.89 4.65
C TYR A 116 28.46 -8.94 5.69
N ASP A 117 28.27 -8.52 6.95
CA ASP A 117 27.94 -9.40 8.06
C ASP A 117 26.56 -10.02 7.89
N TRP A 118 25.60 -9.24 7.41
CA TRP A 118 24.23 -9.68 7.10
C TRP A 118 23.70 -8.96 5.87
N VAL A 119 22.92 -9.66 5.07
CA VAL A 119 22.16 -9.12 3.92
C VAL A 119 20.68 -9.15 4.26
N ILE A 120 19.98 -8.05 4.01
CA ILE A 120 18.51 -7.98 4.11
C ILE A 120 17.93 -7.83 2.71
N ASP A 121 17.31 -8.89 2.19
CA ASP A 121 16.67 -8.91 0.87
C ASP A 121 15.23 -8.41 0.95
N CYS A 122 14.97 -7.23 0.39
CA CYS A 122 13.65 -6.60 0.30
C CYS A 122 13.16 -6.45 -1.15
N ARG A 123 13.65 -7.25 -2.11
CA ARG A 123 13.37 -7.12 -3.56
C ARG A 123 11.91 -7.40 -3.94
N GLY A 124 11.07 -7.80 -3.00
CA GLY A 124 9.66 -8.11 -3.27
C GLY A 124 9.51 -9.19 -4.34
N TYR A 125 8.74 -8.93 -5.42
CA TYR A 125 8.56 -9.91 -6.50
C TYR A 125 9.87 -10.28 -7.19
N GLY A 126 10.86 -9.40 -7.23
CA GLY A 126 12.19 -9.68 -7.78
C GLY A 126 12.93 -10.82 -7.08
N ALA A 127 12.58 -11.14 -5.83
CA ALA A 127 13.14 -12.27 -5.09
C ALA A 127 12.47 -13.62 -5.40
N LYS A 128 11.44 -13.69 -6.26
CA LYS A 128 10.57 -14.87 -6.45
C LYS A 128 11.36 -16.16 -6.68
N ALA A 129 12.36 -16.14 -7.54
CA ALA A 129 13.14 -17.34 -7.89
C ALA A 129 13.93 -17.88 -6.67
N ALA A 130 14.50 -16.98 -5.87
CA ALA A 130 15.23 -17.36 -4.65
C ALA A 130 14.27 -17.77 -3.53
N TRP A 131 13.19 -17.00 -3.33
CA TRP A 131 12.20 -17.23 -2.30
C TRP A 131 11.49 -18.59 -2.43
N ASN A 132 11.15 -19.01 -3.66
CA ASN A 132 10.39 -20.22 -3.94
C ASN A 132 11.26 -21.49 -4.00
N ARG A 133 12.56 -21.41 -3.76
CA ARG A 133 13.37 -22.60 -3.48
C ARG A 133 12.76 -23.31 -2.26
N PRO A 134 12.91 -24.62 -2.04
CA PRO A 134 11.98 -25.46 -1.30
C PRO A 134 11.43 -24.82 -0.03
N SER A 135 10.24 -24.31 -0.14
CA SER A 135 9.56 -23.53 0.89
C SER A 135 8.06 -23.77 0.81
N GLU A 136 7.42 -23.88 1.96
CA GLU A 136 5.97 -24.03 2.08
C GLU A 136 5.22 -22.76 1.63
N SER A 137 5.85 -21.60 1.76
CA SER A 137 5.27 -20.30 1.47
C SER A 137 5.77 -19.79 0.12
N GLN A 138 4.91 -19.89 -0.89
CA GLN A 138 5.21 -19.53 -2.27
C GLN A 138 4.92 -18.07 -2.56
N LEU A 139 5.90 -17.38 -3.16
CA LEU A 139 5.78 -16.00 -3.60
C LEU A 139 5.27 -15.94 -5.03
N ARG A 140 4.22 -15.17 -5.26
CA ARG A 140 3.65 -14.87 -6.57
C ARG A 140 3.35 -13.38 -6.73
N GLY A 141 3.25 -12.93 -7.97
CA GLY A 141 2.87 -11.56 -8.29
C GLY A 141 1.37 -11.46 -8.52
N ILE A 142 0.71 -10.47 -7.92
CA ILE A 142 -0.65 -10.07 -8.29
C ILE A 142 -0.57 -8.73 -8.98
N ARG A 143 -0.97 -8.69 -10.24
CA ARG A 143 -0.94 -7.49 -11.07
C ARG A 143 -1.92 -6.46 -10.55
N GLY A 144 -1.45 -5.22 -10.44
CA GLY A 144 -2.25 -4.05 -10.14
C GLY A 144 -1.94 -2.90 -11.08
N GLU A 145 -2.98 -2.18 -11.47
CA GLU A 145 -2.86 -1.04 -12.34
C GLU A 145 -3.50 0.17 -11.68
N VAL A 146 -2.87 1.32 -11.85
CA VAL A 146 -3.31 2.61 -11.31
C VAL A 146 -3.23 3.68 -12.38
N ALA A 147 -4.14 4.65 -12.32
CA ALA A 147 -4.04 5.87 -13.11
C ALA A 147 -3.60 7.04 -12.24
N ARG A 148 -2.89 7.98 -12.83
CA ARG A 148 -2.65 9.32 -12.26
C ARG A 148 -3.23 10.35 -13.20
N VAL A 149 -4.02 11.26 -12.66
CA VAL A 149 -4.63 12.32 -13.44
C VAL A 149 -4.37 13.68 -12.79
N TYR A 150 -4.36 14.72 -13.62
CA TYR A 150 -4.38 16.10 -13.19
C TYR A 150 -5.78 16.67 -13.45
N ALA A 151 -6.45 17.11 -12.41
CA ALA A 151 -7.83 17.58 -12.46
C ALA A 151 -8.00 18.86 -11.63
N PRO A 152 -7.64 20.04 -12.17
CA PRO A 152 -7.64 21.31 -11.43
C PRO A 152 -9.03 21.79 -11.01
N GLU A 153 -10.08 21.31 -11.66
CA GLU A 153 -11.47 21.65 -11.34
C GLU A 153 -12.10 20.75 -10.28
N VAL A 154 -11.35 19.73 -9.81
CA VAL A 154 -11.84 18.81 -8.79
C VAL A 154 -11.09 19.03 -7.48
N GLU A 155 -11.86 19.19 -6.41
CA GLU A 155 -11.36 19.25 -5.05
C GLU A 155 -11.98 18.14 -4.21
N LEU A 156 -11.17 17.25 -3.70
CA LEU A 156 -11.54 16.29 -2.68
C LEU A 156 -10.62 16.47 -1.46
N SER A 157 -11.22 16.58 -0.29
CA SER A 157 -10.44 16.84 0.93
C SER A 157 -9.81 15.59 1.54
N ARG A 158 -10.22 14.40 1.09
CA ARG A 158 -9.80 13.09 1.57
C ARG A 158 -9.90 12.03 0.50
N PRO A 159 -9.31 10.82 0.69
CA PRO A 159 -9.55 9.69 -0.20
C PRO A 159 -11.03 9.33 -0.25
N VAL A 160 -11.54 9.15 -1.47
CA VAL A 160 -12.90 8.68 -1.74
C VAL A 160 -12.83 7.28 -2.34
N ARG A 161 -13.60 6.33 -1.82
CA ARG A 161 -13.73 4.97 -2.35
C ARG A 161 -15.13 4.77 -2.90
N LEU A 162 -15.24 4.30 -4.13
CA LEU A 162 -16.49 3.87 -4.71
C LEU A 162 -16.67 2.36 -4.49
N LEU A 163 -17.72 1.98 -3.76
CA LEU A 163 -18.17 0.59 -3.77
C LEU A 163 -18.93 0.34 -5.05
N HIS A 164 -18.41 -0.55 -5.86
CA HIS A 164 -19.01 -0.98 -7.10
C HIS A 164 -18.78 -2.48 -7.28
N PRO A 165 -19.76 -3.29 -7.72
CA PRO A 165 -19.65 -4.74 -7.77
C PRO A 165 -18.55 -5.22 -8.72
N ARG A 166 -18.26 -4.44 -9.74
CA ARG A 166 -17.32 -4.76 -10.81
C ARG A 166 -16.01 -4.01 -10.71
N TYR A 167 -16.05 -2.73 -10.28
CA TYR A 167 -14.92 -1.80 -10.32
C TYR A 167 -14.80 -1.03 -9.01
N PRO A 168 -14.43 -1.71 -7.91
CA PRO A 168 -14.13 -0.99 -6.67
C PRO A 168 -12.94 -0.07 -6.92
N LEU A 169 -13.13 1.20 -6.63
CA LEU A 169 -12.18 2.25 -6.96
C LEU A 169 -11.82 3.03 -5.69
N TYR A 170 -10.59 3.47 -5.58
CA TYR A 170 -10.24 4.58 -4.71
C TYR A 170 -9.69 5.76 -5.51
N ILE A 171 -10.00 6.96 -5.07
CA ILE A 171 -9.49 8.23 -5.58
C ILE A 171 -8.75 8.88 -4.42
N ALA A 172 -7.43 8.99 -4.53
CA ALA A 172 -6.58 9.57 -3.50
C ALA A 172 -6.05 10.92 -3.98
N PRO A 173 -6.59 12.06 -3.47
CA PRO A 173 -6.10 13.37 -3.81
C PRO A 173 -4.66 13.56 -3.31
N LYS A 174 -3.80 14.14 -4.13
CA LYS A 174 -2.44 14.54 -3.83
C LYS A 174 -2.30 16.05 -4.00
N GLU A 175 -1.11 16.57 -3.73
CA GLU A 175 -0.83 17.98 -3.98
C GLU A 175 -0.94 18.33 -5.45
N ASN A 176 -1.13 19.62 -5.75
CA ASN A 176 -1.16 20.18 -7.10
C ASN A 176 -2.24 19.55 -8.00
N HIS A 177 -3.46 19.31 -7.48
CA HIS A 177 -4.59 18.73 -8.20
C HIS A 177 -4.29 17.37 -8.86
N ILE A 178 -3.31 16.64 -8.35
CA ILE A 178 -3.02 15.29 -8.77
C ILE A 178 -3.92 14.32 -8.01
N PHE A 179 -4.47 13.34 -8.72
CA PHE A 179 -5.23 12.25 -8.12
C PHE A 179 -4.63 10.92 -8.52
N VAL A 180 -4.52 10.01 -7.56
CA VAL A 180 -4.16 8.60 -7.81
C VAL A 180 -5.42 7.77 -7.73
N ILE A 181 -5.71 7.06 -8.82
CA ILE A 181 -6.90 6.24 -9.01
C ILE A 181 -6.49 4.78 -9.07
N GLY A 182 -7.06 3.98 -8.22
CA GLY A 182 -6.74 2.56 -8.19
C GLY A 182 -7.79 1.68 -7.54
N ALA A 183 -7.57 0.45 -7.60
CA ALA A 183 -6.59 -0.24 -8.43
C ALA A 183 -7.19 -1.56 -8.92
N THR A 184 -6.78 -1.99 -10.08
CA THR A 184 -7.13 -3.34 -10.52
C THR A 184 -6.46 -4.40 -9.64
N GLN A 185 -7.04 -5.57 -9.60
CA GLN A 185 -6.43 -6.76 -9.01
C GLN A 185 -6.64 -7.91 -9.99
N ILE A 186 -5.55 -8.31 -10.63
CA ILE A 186 -5.59 -9.30 -11.70
C ILE A 186 -4.65 -10.44 -11.30
N GLU A 187 -5.16 -11.66 -11.30
CA GLU A 187 -4.37 -12.87 -11.07
C GLU A 187 -3.48 -13.15 -12.31
N SER A 188 -2.42 -12.39 -12.41
CA SER A 188 -1.45 -12.42 -13.50
C SER A 188 -0.11 -11.87 -13.03
N GLU A 189 0.96 -12.42 -13.57
CA GLU A 189 2.33 -11.93 -13.36
C GLU A 189 2.87 -11.14 -14.57
N SER A 190 2.00 -10.77 -15.50
CA SER A 190 2.39 -9.96 -16.66
C SER A 190 2.80 -8.55 -16.20
N GLN A 191 3.97 -8.11 -16.66
CA GLN A 191 4.50 -6.75 -16.47
C GLN A 191 4.25 -5.85 -17.69
N ALA A 192 3.50 -6.32 -18.68
CA ALA A 192 3.11 -5.52 -19.84
C ALA A 192 2.39 -4.24 -19.41
N PRO A 193 2.37 -3.18 -20.23
CA PRO A 193 1.58 -1.98 -19.97
C PRO A 193 0.12 -2.28 -19.66
N ALA A 194 -0.57 -1.32 -19.03
CA ALA A 194 -1.99 -1.46 -18.70
C ALA A 194 -2.84 -1.71 -19.95
N SER A 195 -3.83 -2.60 -19.82
CA SER A 195 -4.71 -2.92 -20.93
C SER A 195 -5.75 -1.81 -21.16
N VAL A 196 -6.28 -1.73 -22.39
CA VAL A 196 -7.41 -0.84 -22.70
C VAL A 196 -8.60 -1.11 -21.78
N ARG A 197 -8.88 -2.37 -21.46
CA ARG A 197 -9.94 -2.74 -20.50
C ARG A 197 -9.71 -2.10 -19.14
N SER A 198 -8.53 -2.27 -18.56
CA SER A 198 -8.20 -1.70 -17.25
C SER A 198 -8.26 -0.19 -17.23
N GLY A 199 -7.78 0.45 -18.31
CA GLY A 199 -7.91 1.91 -18.47
C GLY A 199 -9.36 2.37 -18.50
N LEU A 200 -10.22 1.70 -19.27
CA LEU A 200 -11.65 1.99 -19.34
C LEU A 200 -12.33 1.76 -17.97
N GLU A 201 -12.01 0.69 -17.28
CA GLU A 201 -12.58 0.38 -15.97
C GLU A 201 -12.25 1.45 -14.93
N LEU A 202 -10.98 1.86 -14.83
CA LEU A 202 -10.54 2.88 -13.88
C LEU A 202 -11.09 4.27 -14.24
N LEU A 203 -11.01 4.67 -15.50
CA LEU A 203 -11.41 6.02 -15.93
C LEU A 203 -12.92 6.20 -15.98
N SER A 204 -13.69 5.17 -16.38
CA SER A 204 -15.15 5.22 -16.33
C SER A 204 -15.68 5.29 -14.90
N ALA A 205 -15.08 4.53 -13.99
CA ALA A 205 -15.44 4.57 -12.57
C ALA A 205 -15.09 5.93 -11.94
N LEU A 206 -13.94 6.50 -12.31
CA LEU A 206 -13.55 7.85 -11.90
C LEU A 206 -14.58 8.91 -12.38
N TYR A 207 -14.93 8.87 -13.65
CA TYR A 207 -15.93 9.77 -14.24
C TYR A 207 -17.31 9.63 -13.58
N ALA A 208 -17.70 8.43 -13.19
CA ALA A 208 -18.96 8.17 -12.48
C ALA A 208 -18.99 8.81 -11.07
N VAL A 209 -17.85 8.98 -10.42
CA VAL A 209 -17.78 9.67 -9.12
C VAL A 209 -18.00 11.17 -9.29
N HIS A 210 -17.33 11.81 -10.24
CA HIS A 210 -17.51 13.24 -10.50
C HIS A 210 -17.27 13.57 -11.98
N PRO A 211 -18.22 14.27 -12.67
CA PRO A 211 -18.14 14.50 -14.12
C PRO A 211 -16.96 15.37 -14.54
N ALA A 212 -16.47 16.30 -13.70
CA ALA A 212 -15.30 17.10 -14.03
C ALA A 212 -14.02 16.28 -14.23
N PHE A 213 -13.97 15.04 -13.73
CA PHE A 213 -12.88 14.12 -14.06
C PHE A 213 -12.87 13.72 -15.55
N GLY A 214 -13.96 13.94 -16.29
CA GLY A 214 -14.00 13.73 -17.73
C GLY A 214 -13.01 14.62 -18.50
N GLU A 215 -12.73 15.82 -17.97
CA GLU A 215 -11.80 16.79 -18.55
C GLU A 215 -10.39 16.71 -17.92
N ALA A 216 -10.16 15.76 -17.00
CA ALA A 216 -8.86 15.58 -16.38
C ALA A 216 -7.81 15.08 -17.38
N ASN A 217 -6.60 15.58 -17.26
CA ASN A 217 -5.49 15.10 -18.07
C ASN A 217 -4.94 13.78 -17.49
N LEU A 218 -4.94 12.74 -18.30
CA LEU A 218 -4.31 11.47 -17.93
C LEU A 218 -2.78 11.62 -17.99
N LEU A 219 -2.14 11.56 -16.83
CA LEU A 219 -0.68 11.68 -16.73
C LEU A 219 0.03 10.34 -16.87
N GLU A 220 -0.58 9.27 -16.33
CA GLU A 220 0.07 7.97 -16.27
C GLU A 220 -0.96 6.84 -16.09
N LEU A 221 -0.69 5.71 -16.76
CA LEU A 221 -1.27 4.41 -16.44
C LEU A 221 -0.12 3.47 -16.08
N ALA A 222 0.04 3.18 -14.79
CA ALA A 222 1.12 2.35 -14.29
C ALA A 222 0.66 0.94 -13.96
N THR A 223 1.56 -0.01 -14.21
CA THR A 223 1.38 -1.42 -13.87
C THR A 223 2.45 -1.86 -12.88
N GLY A 224 2.08 -2.67 -11.91
CA GLY A 224 3.02 -3.26 -10.97
C GLY A 224 2.57 -4.62 -10.47
N LEU A 225 3.53 -5.41 -9.99
CA LEU A 225 3.26 -6.70 -9.37
C LEU A 225 3.36 -6.58 -7.85
N ARG A 226 2.30 -6.93 -7.16
CA ARG A 226 2.28 -6.99 -5.69
C ARG A 226 2.83 -8.34 -5.25
N PRO A 227 3.92 -8.37 -4.47
CA PRO A 227 4.47 -9.61 -3.94
C PRO A 227 3.51 -10.20 -2.92
N THR A 228 3.01 -11.40 -3.20
CA THR A 228 1.95 -12.04 -2.42
C THR A 228 2.34 -13.45 -2.08
N LEU A 229 2.21 -13.80 -0.81
CA LEU A 229 2.37 -15.18 -0.35
C LEU A 229 1.00 -15.89 -0.36
N ASN A 230 1.02 -17.22 -0.39
CA ASN A 230 -0.20 -18.03 -0.43
C ASN A 230 -1.14 -17.80 0.76
N HIS A 231 -0.61 -17.42 1.92
CA HIS A 231 -1.39 -17.07 3.14
C HIS A 231 -1.72 -15.58 3.28
N HIS A 232 -1.29 -14.72 2.33
CA HIS A 232 -1.52 -13.27 2.28
C HIS A 232 -0.95 -12.44 3.44
N ASN A 233 -0.14 -13.01 4.31
CA ASN A 233 0.55 -12.30 5.38
C ASN A 233 2.01 -12.03 5.00
N PRO A 234 2.63 -10.92 5.48
CA PRO A 234 4.06 -10.72 5.32
C PRO A 234 4.86 -11.75 6.10
N GLU A 235 6.03 -12.08 5.60
CA GLU A 235 6.93 -13.04 6.22
C GLU A 235 8.35 -12.50 6.22
N ILE A 236 9.08 -12.76 7.32
CA ILE A 236 10.51 -12.55 7.46
C ILE A 236 11.15 -13.92 7.60
N ARG A 237 12.10 -14.23 6.74
CA ARG A 237 12.92 -15.44 6.83
C ARG A 237 14.35 -15.08 7.17
N PHE A 238 15.08 -15.97 7.82
CA PHE A 238 16.51 -15.80 8.01
C PHE A 238 17.23 -17.13 7.86
N ASN A 239 18.46 -17.07 7.37
CA ASN A 239 19.36 -18.19 7.25
C ASN A 239 20.74 -17.77 7.81
N ARG A 240 21.18 -18.44 8.89
CA ARG A 240 22.43 -18.08 9.58
C ARG A 240 23.66 -18.42 8.76
N GLU A 241 23.65 -19.53 8.04
CA GLU A 241 24.78 -19.98 7.22
C GLU A 241 25.03 -19.04 6.04
N ARG A 242 23.92 -18.58 5.41
CA ARG A 242 23.97 -17.61 4.31
C ARG A 242 24.04 -16.15 4.77
N ARG A 243 23.93 -15.88 6.05
CA ARG A 243 23.85 -14.52 6.63
C ARG A 243 22.79 -13.66 5.95
N LEU A 244 21.62 -14.23 5.71
CA LEU A 244 20.56 -13.66 4.93
C LEU A 244 19.27 -13.51 5.74
N ILE A 245 18.65 -12.33 5.63
CA ILE A 245 17.28 -12.04 6.08
C ILE A 245 16.48 -11.68 4.85
N GLU A 246 15.35 -12.32 4.63
CA GLU A 246 14.44 -12.07 3.51
C GLU A 246 13.12 -11.51 4.04
N VAL A 247 12.65 -10.41 3.46
CA VAL A 247 11.39 -9.74 3.84
C VAL A 247 10.49 -9.67 2.63
N ASN A 248 9.30 -10.30 2.70
CA ASN A 248 8.40 -10.34 1.56
C ASN A 248 6.92 -10.48 1.94
N GLY A 249 6.03 -10.50 0.94
CA GLY A 249 4.62 -10.79 1.10
C GLY A 249 3.75 -9.63 1.58
N LEU A 250 4.19 -8.37 1.45
CA LEU A 250 3.45 -7.20 1.93
C LEU A 250 2.17 -6.89 1.12
N PHE A 251 2.00 -7.50 -0.04
CA PHE A 251 0.82 -7.44 -0.90
C PHE A 251 0.26 -6.03 -1.11
N ARG A 252 -1.03 -5.83 -0.76
CA ARG A 252 -1.74 -4.54 -0.93
C ARG A 252 -1.42 -3.51 0.15
N HIS A 253 -0.88 -3.97 1.25
CA HIS A 253 -0.74 -3.19 2.47
C HIS A 253 0.69 -2.65 2.68
N GLY A 254 1.54 -2.77 1.66
CA GLY A 254 2.96 -2.47 1.76
C GLY A 254 3.26 -1.15 2.47
N PHE A 255 2.73 -0.03 1.98
CA PHE A 255 2.97 1.27 2.62
C PHE A 255 2.41 1.35 4.06
N MET A 256 1.27 0.73 4.34
CA MET A 256 0.67 0.78 5.67
C MET A 256 1.50 0.03 6.70
N ILE A 257 1.97 -1.18 6.37
CA ILE A 257 2.61 -2.10 7.31
C ILE A 257 4.14 -2.08 7.26
N SER A 258 4.76 -1.51 6.21
CA SER A 258 6.21 -1.51 6.04
C SER A 258 6.99 -0.99 7.26
N PRO A 259 6.57 0.05 8.01
CA PRO A 259 7.31 0.47 9.19
C PRO A 259 7.39 -0.59 10.29
N ALA A 260 6.31 -1.34 10.49
CA ALA A 260 6.26 -2.41 11.49
C ALA A 260 7.11 -3.61 11.05
N VAL A 261 6.97 -4.02 9.78
CA VAL A 261 7.73 -5.13 9.19
C VAL A 261 9.23 -4.83 9.17
N THR A 262 9.61 -3.62 8.74
CA THR A 262 11.01 -3.18 8.74
C THR A 262 11.57 -3.14 10.17
N GLY A 263 10.79 -2.62 11.12
CA GLY A 263 11.19 -2.61 12.53
C GLY A 263 11.43 -4.03 13.10
N ALA A 264 10.60 -5.00 12.70
CA ALA A 264 10.80 -6.41 13.06
C ALA A 264 12.07 -7.01 12.43
N ALA A 265 12.30 -6.74 11.13
CA ALA A 265 13.51 -7.19 10.44
C ALA A 265 14.80 -6.61 11.04
N VAL A 266 14.79 -5.33 11.42
CA VAL A 266 15.94 -4.66 12.06
C VAL A 266 16.20 -5.24 13.46
N ARG A 267 15.16 -5.50 14.26
CA ARG A 267 15.35 -6.17 15.57
C ARG A 267 15.91 -7.58 15.41
N LEU A 268 15.41 -8.34 14.44
CA LEU A 268 15.95 -9.66 14.11
C LEU A 268 17.42 -9.57 13.71
N ALA A 269 17.79 -8.64 12.83
CA ALA A 269 19.17 -8.43 12.42
C ALA A 269 20.08 -8.10 13.62
N GLY A 270 19.62 -7.24 14.53
CA GLY A 270 20.34 -6.93 15.78
C GLY A 270 20.52 -8.14 16.69
N ALA A 271 19.50 -8.98 16.85
CA ALA A 271 19.57 -10.20 17.65
C ALA A 271 20.54 -11.23 17.03
N LEU A 272 20.49 -11.41 15.71
CA LEU A 272 21.38 -12.29 14.97
C LEU A 272 22.84 -11.84 15.02
N PHE A 273 23.07 -10.53 14.94
CA PHE A 273 24.40 -9.94 15.05
C PHE A 273 24.98 -10.08 16.47
N ALA A 274 24.15 -9.92 17.49
CA ALA A 274 24.54 -10.05 18.88
C ALA A 274 24.57 -11.51 19.40
N GLU A 275 24.24 -12.47 18.54
CA GLU A 275 24.07 -13.89 18.91
C GLU A 275 23.11 -14.12 20.12
N SER A 276 22.14 -13.21 20.26
CA SER A 276 21.13 -13.25 21.33
C SER A 276 19.85 -13.99 20.88
N ASP A 277 18.92 -14.16 21.83
CA ASP A 277 17.62 -14.81 21.55
C ASP A 277 16.85 -14.08 20.45
N ILE A 278 16.31 -14.86 19.53
CA ILE A 278 15.51 -14.35 18.41
C ILE A 278 14.14 -13.92 18.94
N PRO A 279 13.68 -12.71 18.60
CA PRO A 279 12.33 -12.28 18.96
C PRO A 279 11.29 -13.27 18.42
N GLU A 280 10.46 -13.82 19.28
CA GLU A 280 9.34 -14.66 18.86
C GLU A 280 8.33 -13.82 18.04
N SER A 281 7.77 -14.44 17.01
CA SER A 281 6.63 -13.85 16.30
C SER A 281 5.42 -13.96 17.21
N ASP A 282 4.88 -12.83 17.63
CA ASP A 282 3.64 -12.77 18.39
C ASP A 282 2.45 -12.77 17.43
N GLU A 283 1.75 -13.89 17.34
CA GLU A 283 0.55 -14.03 16.49
C GLU A 283 -0.56 -13.04 16.88
N THR A 284 -0.57 -12.57 18.12
CA THR A 284 -1.56 -11.62 18.63
C THR A 284 -1.26 -10.18 18.25
N SER A 285 -0.02 -9.86 17.93
CA SER A 285 0.43 -8.49 17.59
C SER A 285 0.25 -8.12 16.12
N GLY A 286 -0.13 -9.08 15.25
CA GLY A 286 -0.20 -8.88 13.80
C GLY A 286 1.16 -8.62 13.15
N LEU A 287 2.24 -8.97 13.81
CA LEU A 287 3.60 -8.87 13.28
C LEU A 287 3.88 -9.98 12.25
N PRO A 288 4.81 -9.75 11.33
CA PRO A 288 5.15 -10.75 10.32
C PRO A 288 5.68 -12.02 10.96
N TYR A 289 5.37 -13.15 10.36
CA TYR A 289 5.96 -14.43 10.76
C TYR A 289 7.47 -14.39 10.58
N ILE A 290 8.22 -14.70 11.64
CA ILE A 290 9.68 -14.85 11.61
C ILE A 290 9.98 -16.34 11.56
N ARG A 291 10.70 -16.81 10.53
CA ARG A 291 11.03 -18.22 10.34
C ARG A 291 12.52 -18.41 10.05
N ALA A 292 13.11 -19.45 10.63
CA ALA A 292 14.38 -19.98 10.14
C ALA A 292 14.16 -20.63 8.76
N ALA A 293 14.95 -20.27 7.76
CA ALA A 293 14.99 -20.93 6.47
C ALA A 293 16.10 -21.98 6.46
N ASN A 294 15.77 -23.19 6.04
CA ASN A 294 16.73 -24.29 5.90
C ASN A 294 17.56 -24.13 4.63
#